data_1bb38284dbca718c9e6e97abf3f3d612
#
_entry.id   1bb38284dbca718c9e6e97abf3f3d612
#
_cell.length_a   1.000
_cell.length_b   1.000
_cell.length_c   1.000
_cell.angle_alpha   90.00
_cell.angle_beta   90.00
_cell.angle_gamma   90.00
#
_symmetry.space_group_name_H-M   'P 1'
#
loop_
_entity.id
_entity.type
_entity.pdbx_description
1 polymer ?
#
loop_
_entity_poly.entity_id
_entity_poly.type
_entity_poly.pdbx_seq_one_letter_code
_entity_poly.pdbx_strand_id
1 'polypeptide(L)'
;MVTNQPDVDKGLISKKVLNKMHQILKDKLKLDAIYTSFSASNKSYNRKPNPGMLIKAKKKYKLNMDKCFLIGDRRGDILAADKLNCRSVFIDRKYREIKPITQLITVKSFPEAVKYIISKI
;
A
#
# COMPACT_ATOMS: atom_id res chain seq x y z
N MET A 1 -6.51 -1.20 -2.68
CA MET A 1 -5.18 -0.59 -2.89
C MET A 1 -5.04 0.64 -1.99
N VAL A 2 -3.86 0.87 -1.43
CA VAL A 2 -3.54 2.07 -0.63
C VAL A 2 -2.29 2.73 -1.23
N THR A 3 -2.35 4.03 -1.53
CA THR A 3 -1.30 4.69 -2.31
C THR A 3 -0.99 6.10 -1.82
N ASN A 4 0.31 6.43 -1.71
CA ASN A 4 0.79 7.79 -1.52
C ASN A 4 0.93 8.46 -2.90
N GLN A 5 0.32 9.63 -3.08
CA GLN A 5 0.37 10.40 -4.32
C GLN A 5 0.72 11.88 -4.01
N PRO A 6 1.94 12.16 -3.54
CA PRO A 6 2.33 13.50 -3.12
C PRO A 6 2.43 14.51 -4.26
N ASP A 7 2.51 14.05 -5.50
CA ASP A 7 2.61 14.92 -6.67
C ASP A 7 1.35 15.77 -6.89
N VAL A 8 0.20 15.33 -6.36
CA VAL A 8 -1.02 16.16 -6.35
C VAL A 8 -0.85 17.37 -5.42
N ASP A 9 -0.33 17.15 -4.22
CA ASP A 9 -0.06 18.19 -3.22
C ASP A 9 1.00 19.19 -3.73
N LYS A 10 1.98 18.68 -4.47
CA LYS A 10 3.04 19.48 -5.09
C LYS A 10 2.61 20.19 -6.39
N GLY A 11 1.39 20.01 -6.86
CA GLY A 11 0.89 20.58 -8.09
C GLY A 11 1.45 19.99 -9.39
N LEU A 12 2.11 18.82 -9.32
CA LEU A 12 2.72 18.16 -10.48
C LEU A 12 1.74 17.32 -11.29
N ILE A 13 0.63 16.91 -10.67
CA ILE A 13 -0.47 16.17 -11.30
C ILE A 13 -1.81 16.65 -10.73
N SER A 14 -2.84 16.75 -11.56
CA SER A 14 -4.18 17.11 -11.08
C SER A 14 -4.90 15.90 -10.46
N LYS A 15 -5.78 16.15 -9.47
CA LYS A 15 -6.67 15.12 -8.92
C LYS A 15 -7.53 14.47 -10.00
N LYS A 16 -8.00 15.26 -10.99
CA LYS A 16 -8.82 14.77 -12.10
C LYS A 16 -8.09 13.70 -12.91
N VAL A 17 -6.82 13.94 -13.26
CA VAL A 17 -6.00 12.98 -14.01
C VAL A 17 -5.73 11.72 -13.15
N LEU A 18 -5.37 11.90 -11.89
CA LEU A 18 -5.12 10.79 -10.98
C LEU A 18 -6.36 9.93 -10.78
N ASN A 19 -7.53 10.56 -10.58
CA ASN A 19 -8.80 9.83 -10.43
C ASN A 19 -9.12 8.99 -11.68
N LYS A 20 -8.84 9.52 -12.87
CA LYS A 20 -9.02 8.79 -14.12
C LYS A 20 -8.10 7.57 -14.21
N MET A 21 -6.83 7.72 -13.83
CA MET A 21 -5.88 6.61 -13.75
C MET A 21 -6.33 5.55 -12.75
N HIS A 22 -6.79 5.96 -11.57
CA HIS A 22 -7.29 5.06 -10.54
C HIS A 22 -8.56 4.31 -10.99
N GLN A 23 -9.45 4.96 -11.72
CA GLN A 23 -10.65 4.31 -12.25
C GLN A 23 -10.29 3.20 -13.24
N ILE A 24 -9.31 3.46 -14.12
CA ILE A 24 -8.80 2.44 -15.05
C ILE A 24 -8.22 1.25 -14.29
N LEU A 25 -7.40 1.49 -13.27
CA LEU A 25 -6.82 0.43 -12.44
C LEU A 25 -7.89 -0.36 -11.71
N LYS A 26 -8.86 0.32 -11.12
CA LYS A 26 -9.96 -0.29 -10.38
C LYS A 26 -10.76 -1.24 -11.25
N ASP A 27 -11.08 -0.81 -12.48
CA ASP A 27 -11.87 -1.59 -13.43
C ASP A 27 -11.07 -2.78 -13.96
N LYS A 28 -9.83 -2.59 -14.36
CA LYS A 28 -8.98 -3.65 -14.92
C LYS A 28 -8.59 -4.71 -13.91
N LEU A 29 -8.27 -4.29 -12.68
CA LEU A 29 -7.82 -5.19 -11.62
C LEU A 29 -8.96 -5.62 -10.69
N LYS A 30 -10.19 -5.17 -10.94
CA LYS A 30 -11.38 -5.46 -10.12
C LYS A 30 -11.12 -5.18 -8.64
N LEU A 31 -10.51 -4.02 -8.35
CA LEU A 31 -10.22 -3.62 -6.97
C LEU A 31 -11.49 -3.19 -6.25
N ASP A 32 -11.68 -3.61 -5.01
CA ASP A 32 -12.81 -3.18 -4.17
C ASP A 32 -12.74 -1.69 -3.86
N ALA A 33 -11.54 -1.17 -3.59
CA ALA A 33 -11.33 0.25 -3.29
C ALA A 33 -9.89 0.69 -3.55
N ILE A 34 -9.73 2.01 -3.73
CA ILE A 34 -8.44 2.70 -3.76
C ILE A 34 -8.50 3.82 -2.73
N TYR A 35 -7.63 3.74 -1.72
CA TYR A 35 -7.43 4.83 -0.74
C TYR A 35 -6.16 5.59 -1.07
N THR A 36 -6.25 6.91 -1.12
CA THR A 36 -5.16 7.76 -1.56
C THR A 36 -4.79 8.78 -0.48
N SER A 37 -3.50 8.92 -0.23
CA SER A 37 -2.95 10.06 0.50
C SER A 37 -2.33 11.03 -0.51
N PHE A 38 -2.82 12.26 -0.53
CA PHE A 38 -2.28 13.32 -1.41
C PHE A 38 -1.15 14.11 -0.76
N SER A 39 -1.02 14.06 0.56
CA SER A 39 -0.06 14.86 1.30
C SER A 39 1.39 14.46 1.02
N ALA A 40 2.26 15.46 0.87
CA ALA A 40 3.70 15.27 0.85
C ALA A 40 4.31 15.22 2.26
N SER A 41 3.53 15.57 3.30
CA SER A 41 4.00 15.60 4.69
C SER A 41 3.97 14.23 5.35
N ASN A 42 5.08 13.81 5.92
CA ASN A 42 5.18 12.57 6.71
C ASN A 42 4.36 12.61 8.03
N LYS A 43 3.85 13.78 8.42
CA LYS A 43 2.95 13.96 9.57
C LYS A 43 1.49 13.63 9.22
N SER A 44 1.15 13.53 7.93
CA SER A 44 -0.22 13.20 7.51
C SER A 44 -0.61 11.80 7.98
N TYR A 45 -1.76 11.71 8.66
CA TYR A 45 -2.34 10.46 9.17
C TYR A 45 -2.50 9.40 8.08
N ASN A 46 -2.85 9.82 6.86
CA ASN A 46 -3.10 8.91 5.74
C ASN A 46 -1.84 8.54 4.95
N ARG A 47 -0.74 9.30 5.10
CA ARG A 47 0.48 9.02 4.36
C ARG A 47 1.27 7.90 5.02
N LYS A 48 1.50 6.80 4.30
CA LYS A 48 2.38 5.73 4.77
C LYS A 48 3.80 6.30 5.04
N PRO A 49 4.42 5.95 6.15
CA PRO A 49 4.20 4.81 7.04
C PRO A 49 3.07 4.96 8.07
N ASN A 50 2.31 6.07 8.07
CA ASN A 50 1.15 6.20 8.93
C ASN A 50 0.00 5.30 8.42
N PRO A 51 -0.80 4.71 9.34
CA PRO A 51 -1.72 3.64 8.99
C PRO A 51 -3.13 4.10 8.61
N GLY A 52 -3.37 5.40 8.43
CA GLY A 52 -4.72 5.95 8.26
C GLY A 52 -5.54 5.31 7.16
N MET A 53 -4.95 5.08 5.98
CA MET A 53 -5.64 4.42 4.87
C MET A 53 -5.97 2.96 5.17
N LEU A 54 -5.07 2.23 5.83
CA LEU A 54 -5.30 0.84 6.25
C LEU A 54 -6.40 0.75 7.32
N ILE A 55 -6.44 1.72 8.24
CA ILE A 55 -7.51 1.80 9.26
C ILE A 55 -8.86 2.02 8.60
N LYS A 56 -8.94 2.90 7.60
CA LYS A 56 -10.17 3.10 6.83
C LYS A 56 -10.64 1.82 6.15
N ALA A 57 -9.75 1.12 5.48
CA ALA A 57 -10.07 -0.16 4.84
C ALA A 57 -10.53 -1.21 5.87
N LYS A 58 -9.80 -1.34 6.99
CA LYS A 58 -10.16 -2.24 8.08
C LYS A 58 -11.59 -2.00 8.58
N LYS A 59 -11.95 -0.75 8.83
CA LYS A 59 -13.29 -0.38 9.31
C LYS A 59 -14.37 -0.64 8.26
N LYS A 60 -14.12 -0.19 7.02
CA LYS A 60 -15.09 -0.32 5.92
C LYS A 60 -15.45 -1.77 5.61
N TYR A 61 -14.44 -2.63 5.54
CA TYR A 61 -14.61 -4.03 5.12
C TYR A 61 -14.58 -5.02 6.30
N LYS A 62 -14.53 -4.53 7.54
CA LYS A 62 -14.47 -5.37 8.76
C LYS A 62 -13.33 -6.40 8.69
N LEU A 63 -12.14 -5.96 8.26
CA LEU A 63 -11.00 -6.84 8.03
C LEU A 63 -10.39 -7.35 9.34
N ASN A 64 -10.11 -8.65 9.38
CA ASN A 64 -9.21 -9.22 10.37
C ASN A 64 -7.77 -9.08 9.85
N MET A 65 -7.02 -8.13 10.42
CA MET A 65 -5.68 -7.80 9.93
C MET A 65 -4.70 -8.96 10.04
N ASP A 66 -4.85 -9.84 11.02
CA ASP A 66 -4.00 -11.03 11.16
C ASP A 66 -4.16 -12.02 9.99
N LYS A 67 -5.28 -11.95 9.29
CA LYS A 67 -5.56 -12.76 8.10
C LYS A 67 -5.32 -12.01 6.78
N CYS A 68 -4.95 -10.73 6.86
CA CYS A 68 -4.65 -9.91 5.69
C CYS A 68 -3.17 -9.96 5.32
N PHE A 69 -2.91 -9.66 4.05
CA PHE A 69 -1.55 -9.44 3.55
C PHE A 69 -1.47 -8.06 2.89
N LEU A 70 -0.40 -7.34 3.18
CA LEU A 70 -0.03 -6.15 2.45
C LEU A 70 1.17 -6.47 1.56
N ILE A 71 1.07 -6.15 0.28
CA ILE A 71 2.19 -6.20 -0.65
C ILE A 71 2.64 -4.78 -0.91
N GLY A 72 3.92 -4.50 -0.72
CA GLY A 72 4.48 -3.17 -0.95
C GLY A 72 5.93 -3.20 -1.41
N ASP A 73 6.36 -2.13 -2.05
CA ASP A 73 7.72 -1.98 -2.59
C ASP A 73 8.52 -0.87 -1.86
N ARG A 74 7.91 -0.24 -0.88
CA ARG A 74 8.54 0.78 -0.04
C ARG A 74 8.57 0.36 1.43
N ARG A 75 9.60 0.81 2.13
CA ARG A 75 9.70 0.62 3.58
C ARG A 75 8.46 1.13 4.31
N GLY A 76 7.92 2.27 3.89
CA GLY A 76 6.71 2.85 4.47
C GLY A 76 5.47 1.96 4.36
N ASP A 77 5.38 1.12 3.33
CA ASP A 77 4.29 0.15 3.18
C ASP A 77 4.33 -0.88 4.30
N ILE A 78 5.50 -1.46 4.51
CA ILE A 78 5.72 -2.50 5.52
C ILE A 78 5.52 -1.95 6.93
N LEU A 79 6.07 -0.75 7.22
CA LEU A 79 5.88 -0.10 8.52
C LEU A 79 4.40 0.23 8.81
N ALA A 80 3.63 0.61 7.79
CA ALA A 80 2.19 0.83 7.96
C ALA A 80 1.45 -0.47 8.29
N ALA A 81 1.81 -1.57 7.64
CA ALA A 81 1.26 -2.89 7.92
C ALA A 81 1.56 -3.35 9.36
N ASP A 82 2.81 -3.16 9.81
CA ASP A 82 3.25 -3.53 11.17
C ASP A 82 2.42 -2.87 12.25
N LYS A 83 2.04 -1.61 12.07
CA LYS A 83 1.23 -0.85 13.05
C LYS A 83 -0.16 -1.46 13.26
N LEU A 84 -0.61 -2.32 12.38
CA LEU A 84 -1.91 -3.00 12.48
C LEU A 84 -1.79 -4.53 12.60
N ASN A 85 -0.59 -5.05 12.85
CA ASN A 85 -0.31 -6.48 12.87
C ASN A 85 -0.76 -7.18 11.56
N CYS A 86 -0.66 -6.48 10.45
CA CYS A 86 -0.95 -7.02 9.13
C CYS A 86 0.30 -7.70 8.57
N ARG A 87 0.17 -8.92 8.14
CA ARG A 87 1.28 -9.63 7.48
C ARG A 87 1.68 -8.92 6.20
N SER A 88 2.98 -8.86 5.90
CA SER A 88 3.45 -8.12 4.74
C SER A 88 4.47 -8.89 3.90
N VAL A 89 4.48 -8.57 2.62
CA VAL A 89 5.44 -9.07 1.62
C VAL A 89 6.10 -7.86 0.97
N PHE A 90 7.42 -7.83 0.98
CA PHE A 90 8.19 -6.72 0.41
C PHE A 90 8.71 -7.09 -0.98
N ILE A 91 8.43 -6.21 -1.97
CA ILE A 91 9.00 -6.32 -3.31
C ILE A 91 10.23 -5.41 -3.37
N ASP A 92 11.42 -5.98 -3.46
CA ASP A 92 12.65 -5.22 -3.53
C ASP A 92 12.89 -4.67 -4.94
N ARG A 93 12.60 -3.39 -5.13
CA ARG A 93 12.85 -2.62 -6.36
C ARG A 93 14.22 -1.94 -6.39
N LYS A 94 15.07 -2.22 -5.39
CA LYS A 94 16.41 -1.62 -5.28
C LYS A 94 16.40 -0.09 -5.14
N TYR A 95 15.33 0.46 -4.53
CA TYR A 95 15.30 1.89 -4.20
C TYR A 95 16.39 2.25 -3.19
N ARG A 96 16.90 3.48 -3.29
CA ARG A 96 17.87 4.02 -2.33
C ARG A 96 17.16 4.47 -1.04
N GLU A 97 16.79 3.52 -0.23
CA GLU A 97 16.22 3.73 1.10
C GLU A 97 16.58 2.55 2.01
N ILE A 98 16.46 2.76 3.32
CA ILE A 98 16.63 1.67 4.29
C ILE A 98 15.54 0.63 4.04
N LYS A 99 15.93 -0.62 3.84
CA LYS A 99 14.99 -1.71 3.61
C LYS A 99 14.26 -2.10 4.89
N PRO A 100 12.98 -2.52 4.79
CA PRO A 100 12.27 -3.08 5.95
C PRO A 100 12.86 -4.44 6.34
N ILE A 101 12.59 -4.86 7.57
CA ILE A 101 13.09 -6.13 8.13
C ILE A 101 11.99 -6.97 8.78
N THR A 102 10.76 -6.48 8.86
CA THR A 102 9.65 -7.12 9.57
C THR A 102 8.70 -7.90 8.67
N GLN A 103 8.88 -7.83 7.36
CA GLN A 103 8.06 -8.57 6.39
C GLN A 103 8.28 -10.08 6.47
N LEU A 104 7.28 -10.86 6.05
CA LEU A 104 7.37 -12.32 6.01
C LEU A 104 8.40 -12.81 5.00
N ILE A 105 8.51 -12.12 3.87
CA ILE A 105 9.44 -12.46 2.79
C ILE A 105 9.73 -11.22 1.95
N THR A 106 10.90 -11.22 1.32
CA THR A 106 11.29 -10.29 0.27
C THR A 106 11.31 -11.01 -1.07
N VAL A 107 10.65 -10.46 -2.06
CA VAL A 107 10.54 -11.00 -3.42
C VAL A 107 10.96 -9.97 -4.46
N LYS A 108 11.10 -10.38 -5.72
CA LYS A 108 11.54 -9.49 -6.81
C LYS A 108 10.37 -8.94 -7.64
N SER A 109 9.20 -9.56 -7.54
CA SER A 109 8.05 -9.20 -8.38
C SER A 109 6.72 -9.38 -7.68
N PHE A 110 5.69 -8.71 -8.19
CA PHE A 110 4.33 -8.88 -7.70
C PHE A 110 3.79 -10.32 -7.90
N PRO A 111 4.02 -10.98 -9.06
CA PRO A 111 3.63 -12.39 -9.21
C PRO A 111 4.25 -13.33 -8.18
N GLU A 112 5.52 -13.12 -7.82
CA GLU A 112 6.16 -13.89 -6.74
C GLU A 112 5.49 -13.66 -5.39
N ALA A 113 5.13 -12.40 -5.08
CA ALA A 113 4.39 -12.07 -3.86
C ALA A 113 3.04 -12.80 -3.80
N VAL A 114 2.29 -12.78 -4.90
CA VAL A 114 0.99 -13.47 -5.01
C VAL A 114 1.16 -14.98 -4.82
N LYS A 115 2.14 -15.58 -5.50
CA LYS A 115 2.44 -17.02 -5.37
C LYS A 115 2.75 -17.41 -3.92
N TYR A 116 3.55 -16.60 -3.24
CA TYR A 116 3.86 -16.83 -1.83
C TYR A 116 2.60 -16.76 -0.96
N ILE A 117 1.77 -15.74 -1.13
CA ILE A 117 0.55 -15.57 -0.34
C ILE A 117 -0.40 -16.75 -0.55
N ILE A 118 -0.62 -17.17 -1.80
CA ILE A 118 -1.47 -18.33 -2.12
C ILE A 118 -0.97 -19.58 -1.41
N SER A 119 0.35 -19.79 -1.29
CA SER A 119 0.93 -20.92 -0.58
C SER A 119 0.69 -20.90 0.94
N LYS A 120 0.25 -19.76 1.49
CA LYS A 120 0.02 -19.57 2.93
C LYS A 120 -1.45 -19.54 3.35
N ILE A 121 -2.34 -19.59 2.37
CA ILE A 121 -3.78 -19.60 2.63
C ILE A 121 -4.31 -21.01 2.82
#